data_7c365faac54d275231018d910f0e03c1
#
_entry.id   7c365faac54d275231018d910f0e03c1
#
_cell.length_a   1.000
_cell.length_b   1.000
_cell.length_c   1.000
_cell.angle_alpha   90.00
_cell.angle_beta   90.00
_cell.angle_gamma   90.00
#
_symmetry.space_group_name_H-M   'P 1'
#
loop_
_entity.id
_entity.type
_entity.pdbx_description
1 polymer ?
#
loop_
_entity_poly.entity_id
_entity_poly.type
_entity_poly.pdbx_seq_one_letter_code
_entity_poly.pdbx_strand_id
1 'polypeptide(L)'
;MALRYDRTGFNDIVICQDPDEFCYGTDAVILAHEAAGSTMAHRRDCAIADLGTGTGIVPLILSQKTGAGRIMGIEVQKHSFDLAEKNRRENGLDDRISFVLGNVRDVSLEYGAEFDIVTSNPPYTAEGEGIESGNSAKAIARHEILGTLDDFLKAASFMLKDKGEFYMIHRPGRIVDICQGCRENRLEPREMTFISGKPGEKPNLLLVKCVKNGGRDLKVLSPFAVRNTDGSFTEEMLRCYDT
;
A
#
# COMPACT_ATOMS: atom_id res chain seq x y z
N MET A 1 -11.74 -8.25 -21.93
CA MET A 1 -11.31 -7.09 -22.79
C MET A 1 -9.81 -7.09 -23.00
N ALA A 2 -9.27 -6.19 -23.85
CA ALA A 2 -7.82 -6.10 -24.02
C ALA A 2 -7.17 -5.43 -22.80
N LEU A 3 -6.03 -5.98 -22.36
CA LEU A 3 -5.23 -5.37 -21.31
C LEU A 3 -4.78 -3.95 -21.72
N ARG A 4 -4.70 -3.04 -20.76
CA ARG A 4 -4.26 -1.67 -20.95
C ARG A 4 -2.83 -1.49 -20.44
N TYR A 5 -2.04 -0.72 -21.18
CA TYR A 5 -0.70 -0.35 -20.81
C TYR A 5 -0.62 1.15 -20.52
N ASP A 6 -0.26 1.50 -19.30
CA ASP A 6 -0.17 2.87 -18.86
C ASP A 6 1.28 3.22 -18.47
N ARG A 7 1.76 4.41 -18.86
CA ARG A 7 3.01 4.95 -18.31
C ARG A 7 2.75 5.42 -16.88
N THR A 8 3.57 4.97 -15.95
CA THR A 8 3.38 5.29 -14.53
C THR A 8 3.80 6.71 -14.16
N GLY A 9 4.62 7.36 -14.99
CA GLY A 9 5.27 8.64 -14.67
C GLY A 9 6.59 8.47 -13.91
N PHE A 10 7.01 7.24 -13.60
CA PHE A 10 8.28 6.94 -12.92
C PHE A 10 9.26 6.36 -13.93
N ASN A 11 10.21 7.19 -14.39
CA ASN A 11 11.15 6.82 -15.45
C ASN A 11 10.40 6.17 -16.64
N ASP A 12 10.90 5.04 -17.16
CA ASP A 12 10.29 4.33 -18.28
C ASP A 12 9.36 3.18 -17.84
N ILE A 13 8.94 3.14 -16.56
CA ILE A 13 8.08 2.08 -16.04
C ILE A 13 6.70 2.14 -16.68
N VAL A 14 6.32 1.03 -17.29
CA VAL A 14 4.99 0.79 -17.86
C VAL A 14 4.28 -0.27 -17.06
N ILE A 15 3.01 -0.06 -16.75
CA ILE A 15 2.17 -1.02 -16.05
C ILE A 15 1.06 -1.55 -16.97
N CYS A 16 0.93 -2.86 -17.02
CA CYS A 16 -0.15 -3.58 -17.66
C CYS A 16 -1.27 -3.80 -16.64
N GLN A 17 -2.49 -3.40 -16.96
CA GLN A 17 -3.66 -3.52 -16.09
C GLN A 17 -4.85 -4.10 -16.86
N ASP A 18 -5.78 -4.72 -16.15
CA ASP A 18 -7.06 -5.12 -16.68
C ASP A 18 -8.11 -4.04 -16.34
N PRO A 19 -8.70 -3.35 -17.35
CA PRO A 19 -9.70 -2.32 -17.12
C PRO A 19 -10.99 -2.82 -16.47
N ASP A 20 -11.26 -4.13 -16.52
CA ASP A 20 -12.44 -4.74 -15.90
C ASP A 20 -12.21 -5.05 -14.41
N GLU A 21 -10.97 -4.92 -13.91
CA GLU A 21 -10.57 -5.11 -12.54
C GLU A 21 -10.15 -3.79 -11.87
N PHE A 22 -9.72 -3.85 -10.61
CA PHE A 22 -9.23 -2.68 -9.90
C PHE A 22 -7.92 -2.17 -10.53
N CYS A 23 -7.95 -0.97 -11.10
CA CYS A 23 -6.75 -0.26 -11.55
C CYS A 23 -6.22 0.62 -10.43
N TYR A 24 -4.89 0.77 -10.33
CA TYR A 24 -4.28 1.62 -9.32
C TYR A 24 -4.68 3.10 -9.45
N GLY A 25 -4.74 3.78 -8.32
CA GLY A 25 -5.02 5.20 -8.20
C GLY A 25 -3.87 6.00 -7.60
N THR A 26 -4.12 7.27 -7.33
CA THR A 26 -3.17 8.17 -6.66
C THR A 26 -2.82 7.73 -5.24
N ASP A 27 -3.66 6.94 -4.60
CA ASP A 27 -3.43 6.33 -3.28
C ASP A 27 -2.15 5.46 -3.27
N ALA A 28 -1.98 4.59 -4.25
CA ALA A 28 -0.78 3.76 -4.38
C ALA A 28 0.49 4.60 -4.61
N VAL A 29 0.38 5.69 -5.39
CA VAL A 29 1.49 6.62 -5.65
C VAL A 29 1.89 7.35 -4.36
N ILE A 30 0.92 7.86 -3.61
CA ILE A 30 1.16 8.54 -2.33
C ILE A 30 1.80 7.58 -1.32
N LEU A 31 1.25 6.36 -1.19
CA LEU A 31 1.79 5.33 -0.29
C LEU A 31 3.25 5.01 -0.59
N ALA A 32 3.57 4.78 -1.87
CA ALA A 32 4.93 4.47 -2.29
C ALA A 32 5.89 5.65 -2.08
N HIS A 33 5.44 6.90 -2.34
CA HIS A 33 6.23 8.10 -2.09
C HIS A 33 6.59 8.24 -0.60
N GLU A 34 5.62 8.12 0.28
CA GLU A 34 5.85 8.26 1.72
C GLU A 34 6.76 7.15 2.27
N ALA A 35 6.57 5.91 1.82
CA ALA A 35 7.46 4.82 2.21
C ALA A 35 8.89 5.02 1.68
N ALA A 36 9.06 5.58 0.47
CA ALA A 36 10.36 5.93 -0.08
C ALA A 36 11.05 7.07 0.68
N GLY A 37 10.31 7.95 1.35
CA GLY A 37 10.84 9.00 2.24
C GLY A 37 11.53 8.47 3.50
N SER A 38 11.40 7.20 3.82
CA SER A 38 12.13 6.58 4.93
C SER A 38 13.63 6.58 4.70
N THR A 39 14.40 6.96 5.71
CA THR A 39 15.87 6.87 5.65
C THR A 39 16.37 5.44 5.46
N MET A 40 15.59 4.45 5.89
CA MET A 40 15.91 3.03 5.69
C MET A 40 15.77 2.61 4.23
N ALA A 41 14.83 3.19 3.48
CA ALA A 41 14.54 2.83 2.09
C ALA A 41 15.71 3.01 1.12
N HIS A 42 16.68 3.84 1.47
CA HIS A 42 17.84 4.14 0.60
C HIS A 42 19.06 3.23 0.87
N ARG A 43 18.97 2.34 1.85
CA ARG A 43 20.03 1.38 2.13
C ARG A 43 19.92 0.18 1.19
N ARG A 44 21.06 -0.33 0.70
CA ARG A 44 21.09 -1.51 -0.18
C ARG A 44 20.68 -2.81 0.50
N ASP A 45 20.83 -2.89 1.83
CA ASP A 45 20.40 -4.03 2.65
C ASP A 45 18.94 -3.92 3.12
N CYS A 46 18.25 -2.83 2.76
CA CYS A 46 16.84 -2.65 3.06
C CYS A 46 15.99 -3.68 2.31
N ALA A 47 15.07 -4.29 3.05
CA ALA A 47 14.04 -5.16 2.51
C ALA A 47 12.65 -4.52 2.73
N ILE A 48 11.84 -4.47 1.68
CA ILE A 48 10.50 -3.89 1.68
C ILE A 48 9.48 -4.97 1.29
N ALA A 49 8.35 -5.06 1.99
CA ALA A 49 7.22 -5.89 1.59
C ALA A 49 5.98 -5.02 1.34
N ASP A 50 5.17 -5.39 0.34
CA ASP A 50 3.89 -4.76 0.02
C ASP A 50 2.76 -5.79 0.13
N LEU A 51 1.82 -5.57 1.05
CA LEU A 51 0.75 -6.50 1.38
C LEU A 51 -0.53 -6.16 0.58
N GLY A 52 -1.03 -7.12 -0.21
CA GLY A 52 -2.13 -6.91 -1.13
C GLY A 52 -1.68 -6.06 -2.33
N THR A 53 -0.59 -6.48 -2.96
CA THR A 53 0.15 -5.67 -3.94
C THR A 53 -0.60 -5.41 -5.25
N GLY A 54 -1.69 -6.14 -5.50
CA GLY A 54 -2.46 -6.02 -6.75
C GLY A 54 -1.60 -6.33 -7.96
N THR A 55 -1.58 -5.40 -8.92
CA THR A 55 -0.77 -5.49 -10.14
C THR A 55 0.70 -5.11 -9.95
N GLY A 56 1.15 -4.92 -8.70
CA GLY A 56 2.54 -4.65 -8.35
C GLY A 56 2.97 -3.18 -8.44
N ILE A 57 2.03 -2.23 -8.51
CA ILE A 57 2.38 -0.81 -8.72
C ILE A 57 3.26 -0.23 -7.60
N VAL A 58 2.98 -0.52 -6.33
CA VAL A 58 3.77 -0.01 -5.19
C VAL A 58 5.21 -0.53 -5.25
N PRO A 59 5.48 -1.84 -5.40
CA PRO A 59 6.82 -2.36 -5.66
C PRO A 59 7.53 -1.73 -6.86
N LEU A 60 6.82 -1.53 -7.98
CA LEU A 60 7.39 -0.89 -9.16
C LEU A 60 7.86 0.55 -8.87
N ILE A 61 7.04 1.37 -8.22
CA ILE A 61 7.40 2.73 -7.84
C ILE A 61 8.57 2.73 -6.84
N LEU A 62 8.51 1.89 -5.80
CA LEU A 62 9.56 1.76 -4.80
C LEU A 62 10.90 1.35 -5.41
N SER A 63 10.91 0.53 -6.46
CA SER A 63 12.13 0.17 -7.17
C SER A 63 12.82 1.37 -7.83
N GLN A 64 12.06 2.40 -8.20
CA GLN A 64 12.59 3.61 -8.82
C GLN A 64 13.00 4.67 -7.80
N LYS A 65 12.29 4.73 -6.66
CA LYS A 65 12.48 5.78 -5.64
C LYS A 65 13.45 5.39 -4.53
N THR A 66 13.85 4.12 -4.43
CA THR A 66 14.62 3.61 -3.29
C THR A 66 15.89 2.88 -3.70
N GLY A 67 16.83 2.76 -2.75
CA GLY A 67 18.02 1.90 -2.87
C GLY A 67 17.81 0.47 -2.37
N ALA A 68 16.59 0.12 -1.94
CA ALA A 68 16.28 -1.19 -1.36
C ALA A 68 16.73 -2.35 -2.26
N GLY A 69 17.45 -3.29 -1.66
CA GLY A 69 17.98 -4.45 -2.41
C GLY A 69 16.95 -5.54 -2.66
N ARG A 70 15.88 -5.59 -1.86
CA ARG A 70 14.80 -6.57 -1.98
C ARG A 70 13.44 -5.89 -1.79
N ILE A 71 12.54 -6.09 -2.74
CA ILE A 71 11.15 -5.65 -2.65
C ILE A 71 10.27 -6.86 -2.95
N MET A 72 9.32 -7.17 -2.06
CA MET A 72 8.43 -8.32 -2.21
C MET A 72 6.98 -7.86 -2.16
N GLY A 73 6.13 -8.33 -3.08
CA GLY A 73 4.68 -8.13 -3.03
C GLY A 73 3.96 -9.45 -2.75
N ILE A 74 2.92 -9.41 -1.92
CA ILE A 74 2.02 -10.56 -1.64
C ILE A 74 0.65 -10.24 -2.24
N GLU A 75 0.12 -11.18 -3.05
CA GLU A 75 -1.18 -11.04 -3.68
C GLU A 75 -1.94 -12.37 -3.66
N VAL A 76 -3.19 -12.33 -3.23
CA VAL A 76 -4.04 -13.53 -3.12
C VAL A 76 -4.79 -13.84 -4.40
N GLN A 77 -5.07 -12.82 -5.21
CA GLN A 77 -5.81 -12.97 -6.46
C GLN A 77 -4.86 -13.37 -7.59
N LYS A 78 -5.05 -14.58 -8.12
CA LYS A 78 -4.18 -15.14 -9.18
C LYS A 78 -4.05 -14.23 -10.40
N HIS A 79 -5.14 -13.59 -10.83
CA HIS A 79 -5.13 -12.71 -11.99
C HIS A 79 -4.26 -11.47 -11.76
N SER A 80 -4.42 -10.80 -10.62
CA SER A 80 -3.61 -9.64 -10.24
C SER A 80 -2.14 -10.01 -10.06
N PHE A 81 -1.86 -11.17 -9.43
CA PHE A 81 -0.52 -11.73 -9.31
C PHE A 81 0.15 -11.97 -10.68
N ASP A 82 -0.58 -12.54 -11.64
CA ASP A 82 -0.04 -12.79 -12.99
C ASP A 82 0.30 -11.48 -13.71
N LEU A 83 -0.51 -10.44 -13.49
CA LEU A 83 -0.21 -9.10 -14.01
C LEU A 83 1.00 -8.47 -13.30
N ALA A 84 1.14 -8.63 -11.98
CA ALA A 84 2.30 -8.16 -11.24
C ALA A 84 3.61 -8.82 -11.75
N GLU A 85 3.60 -10.14 -11.92
CA GLU A 85 4.71 -10.90 -12.49
C GLU A 85 5.05 -10.49 -13.93
N LYS A 86 4.03 -10.20 -14.75
CA LYS A 86 4.19 -9.65 -16.08
C LYS A 86 4.85 -8.27 -16.03
N ASN A 87 4.33 -7.38 -15.20
CA ASN A 87 4.84 -6.02 -15.03
C ASN A 87 6.31 -6.02 -14.57
N ARG A 88 6.68 -6.87 -13.62
CA ARG A 88 8.06 -7.05 -13.18
C ARG A 88 9.00 -7.40 -14.34
N ARG A 89 8.65 -8.43 -15.11
CA ARG A 89 9.46 -8.92 -16.22
C ARG A 89 9.59 -7.90 -17.36
N GLU A 90 8.48 -7.28 -17.74
CA GLU A 90 8.45 -6.31 -18.85
C GLU A 90 9.25 -5.04 -18.53
N ASN A 91 9.43 -4.71 -17.25
CA ASN A 91 10.25 -3.58 -16.79
C ASN A 91 11.69 -3.99 -16.39
N GLY A 92 12.08 -5.27 -16.55
CA GLY A 92 13.44 -5.72 -16.26
C GLY A 92 13.83 -5.64 -14.78
N LEU A 93 12.89 -5.91 -13.87
CA LEU A 93 13.08 -5.76 -12.42
C LEU A 93 13.19 -7.10 -11.67
N ASP A 94 13.59 -8.16 -12.38
CA ASP A 94 13.65 -9.53 -11.85
C ASP A 94 14.61 -9.69 -10.66
N ASP A 95 15.69 -8.93 -10.63
CA ASP A 95 16.71 -9.03 -9.59
C ASP A 95 16.31 -8.33 -8.27
N ARG A 96 15.34 -7.43 -8.30
CA ARG A 96 14.98 -6.60 -7.15
C ARG A 96 13.59 -6.86 -6.61
N ILE A 97 12.64 -7.24 -7.48
CA ILE A 97 11.24 -7.45 -7.13
C ILE A 97 10.91 -8.93 -7.22
N SER A 98 10.18 -9.43 -6.25
CA SER A 98 9.56 -10.75 -6.27
C SER A 98 8.10 -10.65 -5.86
N PHE A 99 7.26 -11.54 -6.40
CA PHE A 99 5.87 -11.65 -5.97
C PHE A 99 5.57 -13.04 -5.43
N VAL A 100 4.68 -13.12 -4.46
CA VAL A 100 4.21 -14.37 -3.84
C VAL A 100 2.70 -14.43 -3.95
N LEU A 101 2.21 -15.51 -4.57
CA LEU A 101 0.78 -15.78 -4.64
C LEU A 101 0.33 -16.45 -3.35
N GLY A 102 -0.54 -15.79 -2.60
CA GLY A 102 -1.10 -16.34 -1.38
C GLY A 102 -1.79 -15.31 -0.50
N ASN A 103 -2.45 -15.79 0.53
CA ASN A 103 -3.09 -14.94 1.52
C ASN A 103 -2.04 -14.36 2.47
N VAL A 104 -2.15 -13.06 2.79
CA VAL A 104 -1.23 -12.38 3.72
C VAL A 104 -1.15 -13.06 5.09
N ARG A 105 -2.24 -13.72 5.55
CA ARG A 105 -2.29 -14.49 6.81
C ARG A 105 -1.32 -15.65 6.84
N ASP A 106 -1.17 -16.34 5.71
CA ASP A 106 -0.38 -17.55 5.61
C ASP A 106 1.04 -17.25 5.18
N VAL A 107 1.18 -16.49 4.08
CA VAL A 107 2.49 -16.13 3.50
C VAL A 107 3.35 -15.34 4.49
N SER A 108 2.75 -14.42 5.26
CA SER A 108 3.52 -13.63 6.23
C SER A 108 4.27 -14.48 7.26
N LEU A 109 3.74 -15.66 7.61
CA LEU A 109 4.35 -16.56 8.60
C LEU A 109 5.70 -17.14 8.14
N GLU A 110 5.98 -17.12 6.85
CA GLU A 110 7.26 -17.59 6.29
C GLU A 110 8.38 -16.53 6.42
N TYR A 111 8.04 -15.26 6.71
CA TYR A 111 8.96 -14.12 6.63
C TYR A 111 9.04 -13.30 7.93
N GLY A 112 9.11 -13.97 9.08
CA GLY A 112 9.12 -13.30 10.38
C GLY A 112 10.35 -12.41 10.59
N ALA A 113 10.14 -11.11 10.89
CA ALA A 113 11.16 -10.13 11.19
C ALA A 113 12.24 -9.98 10.10
N GLU A 114 11.88 -10.04 8.83
CA GLU A 114 12.81 -9.92 7.70
C GLU A 114 12.82 -8.53 7.06
N PHE A 115 11.74 -7.74 7.19
CA PHE A 115 11.56 -6.50 6.46
C PHE A 115 11.81 -5.26 7.33
N ASP A 116 12.48 -4.27 6.74
CA ASP A 116 12.69 -2.95 7.34
C ASP A 116 11.45 -2.07 7.18
N ILE A 117 10.77 -2.23 6.04
CA ILE A 117 9.55 -1.46 5.70
C ILE A 117 8.48 -2.45 5.20
N VAL A 118 7.24 -2.21 5.63
CA VAL A 118 6.06 -2.88 5.07
C VAL A 118 5.08 -1.81 4.62
N THR A 119 4.51 -1.98 3.43
CA THR A 119 3.44 -1.12 2.88
C THR A 119 2.15 -1.90 2.73
N SER A 120 1.02 -1.22 2.78
CA SER A 120 -0.27 -1.81 2.42
C SER A 120 -1.29 -0.76 1.97
N ASN A 121 -1.96 -1.04 0.88
CA ASN A 121 -3.19 -0.38 0.44
C ASN A 121 -4.31 -1.43 0.45
N PRO A 122 -4.80 -1.85 1.63
CA PRO A 122 -5.74 -2.95 1.74
C PRO A 122 -7.09 -2.58 1.14
N PRO A 123 -7.93 -3.56 0.76
CA PRO A 123 -9.28 -3.28 0.25
C PRO A 123 -10.10 -2.52 1.30
N TYR A 124 -10.75 -1.41 0.89
CA TYR A 124 -11.50 -0.50 1.78
C TYR A 124 -12.89 -1.01 2.16
N THR A 125 -13.13 -2.29 2.21
CA THR A 125 -14.43 -2.87 2.57
C THR A 125 -14.64 -2.78 4.07
N ALA A 126 -15.70 -2.06 4.49
CA ALA A 126 -16.13 -2.07 5.89
C ALA A 126 -16.88 -3.37 6.21
N GLU A 127 -16.61 -3.97 7.36
CA GLU A 127 -17.51 -4.97 7.93
C GLU A 127 -18.89 -4.31 8.10
N GLY A 128 -19.90 -4.79 7.35
CA GLY A 128 -21.28 -4.32 7.43
C GLY A 128 -21.80 -3.44 6.29
N GLU A 129 -20.97 -2.83 5.45
CA GLU A 129 -21.47 -2.00 4.32
C GLU A 129 -22.01 -2.80 3.13
N GLY A 130 -21.88 -4.12 3.12
CA GLY A 130 -22.40 -5.00 2.07
C GLY A 130 -23.86 -5.46 2.25
N ILE A 131 -24.54 -5.03 3.30
CA ILE A 131 -25.86 -5.60 3.68
C ILE A 131 -27.02 -4.92 2.91
N GLU A 132 -26.85 -3.71 2.38
CA GLU A 132 -27.94 -2.97 1.73
C GLU A 132 -28.14 -3.26 0.23
N SER A 133 -27.21 -3.91 -0.43
CA SER A 133 -27.39 -4.31 -1.83
C SER A 133 -27.22 -5.82 -1.97
N GLY A 134 -28.29 -6.58 -2.13
CA GLY A 134 -28.52 -8.01 -2.41
C GLY A 134 -27.37 -8.98 -2.77
N ASN A 135 -26.12 -8.65 -2.44
CA ASN A 135 -24.89 -9.37 -2.74
C ASN A 135 -24.08 -9.75 -1.48
N SER A 136 -24.74 -9.93 -0.34
CA SER A 136 -24.09 -10.24 0.95
C SER A 136 -23.14 -11.44 0.88
N ALA A 137 -23.51 -12.51 0.18
CA ALA A 137 -22.66 -13.70 0.05
C ALA A 137 -21.36 -13.43 -0.74
N LYS A 138 -21.42 -12.62 -1.80
CA LYS A 138 -20.20 -12.24 -2.58
C LYS A 138 -19.29 -11.30 -1.81
N ALA A 139 -19.84 -10.39 -1.01
CA ALA A 139 -19.07 -9.49 -0.17
C ALA A 139 -18.37 -10.28 0.95
N ILE A 140 -19.07 -11.19 1.62
CA ILE A 140 -18.51 -12.09 2.66
C ILE A 140 -17.39 -12.95 2.06
N ALA A 141 -17.64 -13.61 0.93
CA ALA A 141 -16.62 -14.42 0.25
C ALA A 141 -15.39 -13.58 -0.16
N ARG A 142 -15.59 -12.34 -0.58
CA ARG A 142 -14.50 -11.41 -0.92
C ARG A 142 -13.69 -11.04 0.32
N HIS A 143 -14.33 -10.80 1.47
CA HIS A 143 -13.65 -10.56 2.76
C HIS A 143 -12.87 -11.78 3.24
N GLU A 144 -13.45 -12.98 3.13
CA GLU A 144 -12.76 -14.21 3.50
C GLU A 144 -11.52 -14.47 2.66
N ILE A 145 -11.54 -14.10 1.37
CA ILE A 145 -10.43 -14.28 0.44
C ILE A 145 -9.37 -13.18 0.62
N LEU A 146 -9.77 -11.91 0.66
CA LEU A 146 -8.83 -10.78 0.64
C LEU A 146 -8.21 -10.47 2.00
N GLY A 147 -8.79 -10.95 3.09
CA GLY A 147 -8.37 -10.64 4.45
C GLY A 147 -9.02 -9.38 5.05
N THR A 148 -9.02 -9.29 6.37
CA THR A 148 -9.51 -8.16 7.16
C THR A 148 -8.40 -7.15 7.43
N LEU A 149 -8.74 -5.94 7.89
CA LEU A 149 -7.75 -4.96 8.34
C LEU A 149 -6.80 -5.57 9.39
N ASP A 150 -7.33 -6.32 10.35
CA ASP A 150 -6.54 -6.97 11.41
C ASP A 150 -5.54 -8.00 10.86
N ASP A 151 -5.92 -8.74 9.81
CA ASP A 151 -5.01 -9.68 9.13
C ASP A 151 -3.80 -8.94 8.53
N PHE A 152 -4.02 -7.80 7.88
CA PHE A 152 -2.94 -6.97 7.33
C PHE A 152 -2.05 -6.39 8.42
N LEU A 153 -2.63 -5.93 9.54
CA LEU A 153 -1.86 -5.39 10.66
C LEU A 153 -1.02 -6.46 11.36
N LYS A 154 -1.57 -7.66 11.55
CA LYS A 154 -0.85 -8.83 12.09
C LYS A 154 0.31 -9.24 11.19
N ALA A 155 0.03 -9.37 9.89
CA ALA A 155 1.04 -9.73 8.89
C ALA A 155 2.18 -8.68 8.88
N ALA A 156 1.84 -7.40 8.80
CA ALA A 156 2.83 -6.31 8.81
C ALA A 156 3.70 -6.36 10.07
N SER A 157 3.07 -6.50 11.24
CA SER A 157 3.81 -6.60 12.50
C SER A 157 4.72 -7.81 12.54
N PHE A 158 4.28 -8.96 12.08
CA PHE A 158 5.08 -10.19 12.10
C PHE A 158 6.29 -10.09 11.17
N MET A 159 6.10 -9.57 9.97
CA MET A 159 7.14 -9.47 8.93
C MET A 159 8.20 -8.38 9.22
N LEU A 160 7.82 -7.31 9.93
CA LEU A 160 8.74 -6.24 10.28
C LEU A 160 9.80 -6.66 11.27
N LYS A 161 11.02 -6.18 11.07
CA LYS A 161 12.08 -6.14 12.10
C LYS A 161 11.67 -5.25 13.26
N ASP A 162 12.36 -5.37 14.40
CA ASP A 162 12.19 -4.40 15.48
C ASP A 162 12.54 -2.97 14.99
N LYS A 163 11.73 -1.98 15.37
CA LYS A 163 11.79 -0.60 14.86
C LYS A 163 11.58 -0.44 13.35
N GLY A 164 11.18 -1.49 12.63
CA GLY A 164 10.76 -1.39 11.24
C GLY A 164 9.51 -0.51 11.09
N GLU A 165 9.31 0.04 9.91
CA GLU A 165 8.26 1.00 9.60
C GLU A 165 7.14 0.37 8.79
N PHE A 166 5.89 0.64 9.19
CA PHE A 166 4.68 0.25 8.46
C PHE A 166 3.99 1.48 7.89
N TYR A 167 3.71 1.47 6.61
CA TYR A 167 2.96 2.51 5.93
C TYR A 167 1.66 1.93 5.38
N MET A 168 0.54 2.57 5.69
CA MET A 168 -0.76 2.14 5.21
C MET A 168 -1.58 3.33 4.76
N ILE A 169 -2.26 3.20 3.61
CA ILE A 169 -3.28 4.15 3.18
C ILE A 169 -4.66 3.52 3.32
N HIS A 170 -5.63 4.28 3.82
CA HIS A 170 -6.98 3.78 4.09
C HIS A 170 -8.02 4.91 4.10
N ARG A 171 -9.29 4.58 4.34
CA ARG A 171 -10.36 5.56 4.53
C ARG A 171 -10.31 6.18 5.94
N PRO A 172 -10.48 7.52 6.09
CA PRO A 172 -10.44 8.20 7.40
C PRO A 172 -11.49 7.70 8.39
N GLY A 173 -12.64 7.23 7.92
CA GLY A 173 -13.69 6.68 8.78
C GLY A 173 -13.28 5.48 9.63
N ARG A 174 -12.16 4.82 9.27
CA ARG A 174 -11.62 3.67 10.02
C ARG A 174 -10.46 4.04 10.97
N ILE A 175 -10.23 5.35 11.21
CA ILE A 175 -9.08 5.82 12.01
C ILE A 175 -9.03 5.19 13.41
N VAL A 176 -10.17 5.00 14.06
CA VAL A 176 -10.24 4.41 15.40
C VAL A 176 -9.83 2.94 15.36
N ASP A 177 -10.39 2.17 14.42
CA ASP A 177 -10.06 0.75 14.24
C ASP A 177 -8.59 0.57 13.86
N ILE A 178 -8.08 1.45 12.98
CA ILE A 178 -6.67 1.45 12.57
C ILE A 178 -5.76 1.71 13.78
N CYS A 179 -6.02 2.75 14.57
CA CYS A 179 -5.20 3.08 15.74
C CYS A 179 -5.21 1.96 16.78
N GLN A 180 -6.39 1.41 17.06
CA GLN A 180 -6.54 0.31 18.00
C GLN A 180 -5.82 -0.94 17.50
N GLY A 181 -6.13 -1.40 16.29
CA GLY A 181 -5.52 -2.60 15.71
C GLY A 181 -4.00 -2.48 15.55
N CYS A 182 -3.48 -1.29 15.18
CA CYS A 182 -2.05 -1.04 15.16
C CYS A 182 -1.41 -1.29 16.53
N ARG A 183 -1.95 -0.71 17.60
CA ARG A 183 -1.42 -0.87 18.96
C ARG A 183 -1.52 -2.29 19.48
N GLU A 184 -2.63 -2.97 19.23
CA GLU A 184 -2.82 -4.39 19.58
C GLU A 184 -1.77 -5.27 18.91
N ASN A 185 -1.30 -4.87 17.72
CA ASN A 185 -0.27 -5.56 16.96
C ASN A 185 1.15 -4.94 17.12
N ARG A 186 1.40 -4.15 18.18
CA ARG A 186 2.71 -3.53 18.47
C ARG A 186 3.23 -2.60 17.38
N LEU A 187 2.35 -2.07 16.55
CA LEU A 187 2.62 -1.04 15.56
C LEU A 187 2.19 0.30 16.17
N GLU A 188 3.12 1.10 16.67
CA GLU A 188 2.75 2.41 17.25
C GLU A 188 2.63 3.45 16.13
N PRO A 189 1.42 4.08 15.95
CA PRO A 189 1.24 5.16 14.99
C PRO A 189 2.14 6.36 15.31
N ARG A 190 2.91 6.82 14.34
CA ARG A 190 3.88 7.91 14.51
C ARG A 190 3.55 9.14 13.70
N GLU A 191 2.99 8.96 12.52
CA GLU A 191 2.59 10.04 11.64
C GLU A 191 1.25 9.71 10.98
N MET A 192 0.42 10.74 10.79
CA MET A 192 -0.84 10.67 10.06
C MET A 192 -1.00 11.87 9.15
N THR A 193 -1.41 11.61 7.92
CA THR A 193 -1.73 12.63 6.93
C THR A 193 -3.13 12.41 6.37
N PHE A 194 -3.97 13.45 6.44
CA PHE A 194 -5.30 13.44 5.82
C PHE A 194 -5.20 14.00 4.40
N ILE A 195 -5.80 13.31 3.44
CA ILE A 195 -5.71 13.67 2.03
C ILE A 195 -7.12 13.81 1.48
N SER A 196 -7.36 14.91 0.74
CA SER A 196 -8.64 15.20 0.07
C SER A 196 -8.49 15.19 -1.45
N GLY A 197 -9.60 15.07 -2.16
CA GLY A 197 -9.60 15.19 -3.61
C GLY A 197 -9.23 16.61 -4.07
N LYS A 198 -9.83 17.64 -3.42
CA LYS A 198 -9.58 19.06 -3.68
C LYS A 198 -9.54 19.87 -2.39
N PRO A 199 -8.96 21.08 -2.41
CA PRO A 199 -8.96 21.98 -1.26
C PRO A 199 -10.38 22.26 -0.75
N GLY A 200 -10.57 22.18 0.57
CA GLY A 200 -11.86 22.40 1.21
C GLY A 200 -12.82 21.20 1.20
N GLU A 201 -12.52 20.13 0.49
CA GLU A 201 -13.28 18.89 0.56
C GLU A 201 -12.92 18.09 1.83
N LYS A 202 -13.85 17.24 2.27
CA LYS A 202 -13.57 16.30 3.37
C LYS A 202 -12.47 15.33 2.94
N PRO A 203 -11.52 15.00 3.82
CA PRO A 203 -10.53 13.98 3.53
C PRO A 203 -11.21 12.65 3.18
N ASN A 204 -10.75 12.03 2.12
CA ASN A 204 -11.21 10.73 1.64
C ASN A 204 -10.15 9.64 1.77
N LEU A 205 -8.91 10.02 2.06
CA LEU A 205 -7.80 9.12 2.35
C LEU A 205 -7.09 9.54 3.64
N LEU A 206 -6.57 8.55 4.34
CA LEU A 206 -5.72 8.66 5.53
C LEU A 206 -4.47 7.82 5.29
N LEU A 207 -3.32 8.46 5.29
CA LEU A 207 -2.04 7.79 5.33
C LEU A 207 -1.57 7.70 6.78
N VAL A 208 -1.12 6.52 7.21
CA VAL A 208 -0.60 6.26 8.55
C VAL A 208 0.77 5.64 8.44
N LYS A 209 1.74 6.21 9.14
CA LYS A 209 3.04 5.60 9.40
C LYS A 209 3.08 5.08 10.82
N CYS A 210 3.43 3.81 10.99
CA CYS A 210 3.65 3.18 12.29
C CYS A 210 5.09 2.70 12.42
N VAL A 211 5.55 2.54 13.65
CA VAL A 211 6.85 1.92 13.97
C VAL A 211 6.63 0.73 14.88
N LYS A 212 7.15 -0.44 14.49
CA LYS A 212 7.07 -1.65 15.33
C LYS A 212 7.82 -1.45 16.66
N ASN A 213 7.15 -1.72 17.76
CA ASN A 213 7.63 -1.44 19.12
C ASN A 213 8.10 0.01 19.29
N GLY A 214 7.47 0.96 18.57
CA GLY A 214 7.75 2.39 18.66
C GLY A 214 7.33 2.98 20.00
N GLY A 215 7.92 4.12 20.37
CA GLY A 215 7.44 4.94 21.47
C GLY A 215 6.23 5.77 21.05
N ARG A 216 5.39 6.16 22.02
CA ARG A 216 4.24 7.06 21.80
C ARG A 216 4.73 8.45 21.42
N ASP A 217 4.16 9.05 20.45
CA ASP A 217 4.34 10.44 19.99
C ASP A 217 3.80 10.58 18.55
N LEU A 218 2.47 10.53 18.43
CA LEU A 218 1.81 10.68 17.13
C LEU A 218 1.87 12.14 16.67
N LYS A 219 2.33 12.36 15.44
CA LYS A 219 2.28 13.64 14.74
C LYS A 219 1.19 13.59 13.68
N VAL A 220 0.26 14.52 13.74
CA VAL A 220 -0.68 14.78 12.66
C VAL A 220 -0.03 15.83 11.74
N LEU A 221 0.32 15.39 10.52
CA LEU A 221 0.98 16.25 9.54
C LEU A 221 -0.04 17.15 8.84
N SER A 222 0.46 18.17 8.14
CA SER A 222 -0.40 19.06 7.36
C SER A 222 -1.17 18.25 6.31
N PRO A 223 -2.50 18.40 6.23
CA PRO A 223 -3.28 17.74 5.19
C PRO A 223 -2.96 18.34 3.83
N PHE A 224 -3.10 17.54 2.76
CA PHE A 224 -3.00 18.06 1.40
C PHE A 224 -4.13 17.58 0.50
N ALA A 225 -4.29 18.25 -0.64
CA ALA A 225 -5.25 17.88 -1.66
C ALA A 225 -4.53 17.31 -2.89
N VAL A 226 -5.13 16.30 -3.52
CA VAL A 226 -4.56 15.67 -4.73
C VAL A 226 -4.61 16.64 -5.92
N ARG A 227 -5.70 17.43 -6.05
CA ARG A 227 -5.91 18.33 -7.17
C ARG A 227 -6.23 19.74 -6.69
N ASN A 228 -5.83 20.71 -7.48
CA ASN A 228 -6.28 22.09 -7.37
C ASN A 228 -7.75 22.25 -7.79
N THR A 229 -8.34 23.40 -7.55
CA THR A 229 -9.73 23.71 -7.94
C THR A 229 -9.94 23.64 -9.45
N ASP A 230 -8.92 23.91 -10.26
CA ASP A 230 -8.94 23.79 -11.73
C ASP A 230 -8.78 22.35 -12.25
N GLY A 231 -8.53 21.38 -11.36
CA GLY A 231 -8.39 19.97 -11.69
C GLY A 231 -6.94 19.53 -11.97
N SER A 232 -5.95 20.43 -12.03
CA SER A 232 -4.53 20.07 -12.10
C SER A 232 -4.06 19.42 -10.80
N PHE A 233 -2.95 18.67 -10.81
CA PHE A 233 -2.34 18.18 -9.58
C PHE A 233 -1.76 19.34 -8.75
N THR A 234 -1.86 19.20 -7.42
CA THR A 234 -1.16 20.11 -6.49
C THR A 234 0.34 19.89 -6.52
N GLU A 235 1.11 20.84 -5.97
CA GLU A 235 2.57 20.68 -5.84
C GLU A 235 2.93 19.47 -4.98
N GLU A 236 2.18 19.21 -3.90
CA GLU A 236 2.37 18.05 -3.05
C GLU A 236 2.17 16.76 -3.83
N MET A 237 1.11 16.68 -4.65
CA MET A 237 0.88 15.50 -5.48
C MET A 237 1.93 15.34 -6.57
N LEU A 238 2.42 16.42 -7.17
CA LEU A 238 3.50 16.38 -8.16
C LEU A 238 4.80 15.86 -7.55
N ARG A 239 5.15 16.25 -6.32
CA ARG A 239 6.31 15.68 -5.58
C ARG A 239 6.23 14.18 -5.40
N CYS A 240 5.01 13.62 -5.33
CA CYS A 240 4.86 12.16 -5.27
C CYS A 240 5.36 11.47 -6.54
N TYR A 241 5.45 12.17 -7.68
CA TYR A 241 5.99 11.67 -8.94
C TYR A 241 7.48 11.97 -9.15
N ASP A 242 8.11 12.81 -8.31
CA ASP A 242 9.55 13.05 -8.37
C ASP A 242 10.33 11.77 -8.00
N THR A 243 11.39 11.47 -8.74
CA THR A 243 12.24 10.26 -8.55
C THR A 243 13.60 10.63 -7.99
#